data_e30d543d85a32e5b5bd622689b76e5f3
#
_entry.id   e30d543d85a32e5b5bd622689b76e5f3
#
_cell.length_a   1.000
_cell.length_b   1.000
_cell.length_c   1.000
_cell.angle_alpha   90.00
_cell.angle_beta   90.00
_cell.angle_gamma   90.00
#
_symmetry.space_group_name_H-M   'P 1'
#
loop_
_entity.id
_entity.type
_entity.pdbx_description
1 polymer ?
#
loop_
_entity_poly.entity_id
_entity_poly.type
_entity_poly.pdbx_seq_one_letter_code
_entity_poly.pdbx_strand_id
1 'polypeptide(L)'
;MYLYGALFDASAAMVYENMPKSDPYTIRHFLNSLFGAGLMIFTGLLARQLSRSWLVAFLAMLLTVLSPRIFGDSMNNPKDIPFALAYVMSILGIIRFNSFLPKWNWKAAIFLGLSMSMALNIRVGGLLLMAYFGLYTLTNLYIKRKEFKDSGLNIIALLGKSIALGIVSFFLGLIFFPYSHSAPITNTLSALKVMSNFDVAIRMLFEGRALWSDEIPWYYIPKWLSMAIPISVLVGFVLFFIRLKSIVKANAWLPIAFVGFVGIFPVVYAVYKHSSLYDGIRHFMFLMPMINVLAAMGWAMLVFSLFKSMFKWVVPALLGILLLLPLRFMIAAHPNEYIYFNELSGGIKKAYGEYETDYWMNSMKELSLWLIKNDERIKKGEQVIVCTNSIDPVKHYFERYAPNVKVLYASFKNRYKQKADYYLSIPRFIDSDLIKNGSWPPQELIHSVKVDGVMVGALSKYMDTLTYAGLNSLKTMNLNQAKQYFLGAVTRDSKNEIALTELINSYINMDSLAQANVWADKGLALAPNYEDFLLAKGLILIRQGNIRGAYDYIDQCKKLNKRNVTAFFYSAMIMDNQKNYSAALDDLQRVIEQAPNFKQAYLLGAQIMQNSGNPDAAAKYMQYANQLK
;
A
#
# COMPACT_ATOMS: atom_id res chain seq x y z
N MET A 1 -4.53 -17.38 -0.02
CA MET A 1 -5.92 -17.22 0.48
C MET A 1 -6.11 -17.60 1.96
N TYR A 2 -5.23 -18.38 2.55
CA TYR A 2 -5.35 -18.84 3.95
C TYR A 2 -5.22 -17.74 5.04
N LEU A 3 -4.81 -16.51 4.67
CA LEU A 3 -4.60 -15.40 5.62
C LEU A 3 -5.84 -14.51 5.84
N TYR A 4 -6.87 -14.65 5.02
CA TYR A 4 -8.05 -13.79 5.05
C TYR A 4 -9.33 -14.62 5.21
N GLY A 5 -10.32 -14.05 5.92
CA GLY A 5 -11.66 -14.56 5.91
C GLY A 5 -12.36 -14.30 4.57
N ALA A 6 -13.32 -15.12 4.23
CA ALA A 6 -14.02 -15.11 2.94
C ALA A 6 -15.42 -14.49 2.99
N LEU A 7 -15.83 -13.84 4.09
CA LEU A 7 -17.20 -13.34 4.25
C LEU A 7 -17.65 -12.47 3.08
N PHE A 8 -16.84 -11.48 2.69
CA PHE A 8 -17.16 -10.61 1.55
C PHE A 8 -17.17 -11.39 0.23
N ASP A 9 -16.12 -12.21 0.01
CA ASP A 9 -15.97 -12.96 -1.24
C ASP A 9 -17.10 -13.99 -1.42
N ALA A 10 -17.51 -14.67 -0.35
CA ALA A 10 -18.65 -15.58 -0.35
C ALA A 10 -19.96 -14.84 -0.66
N SER A 11 -20.19 -13.68 -0.03
CA SER A 11 -21.37 -12.86 -0.32
C SER A 11 -21.41 -12.40 -1.78
N ALA A 12 -20.26 -11.99 -2.33
CA ALA A 12 -20.16 -11.58 -3.73
C ALA A 12 -20.40 -12.77 -4.69
N ALA A 13 -19.87 -13.96 -4.37
CA ALA A 13 -20.09 -15.17 -5.16
C ALA A 13 -21.56 -15.56 -5.20
N MET A 14 -22.25 -15.54 -4.05
CA MET A 14 -23.69 -15.83 -3.98
C MET A 14 -24.54 -14.88 -4.86
N VAL A 15 -24.20 -13.59 -4.87
CA VAL A 15 -24.90 -12.63 -5.74
C VAL A 15 -24.58 -12.90 -7.21
N TYR A 16 -23.32 -13.18 -7.54
CA TYR A 16 -22.90 -13.44 -8.91
C TYR A 16 -23.54 -14.71 -9.49
N GLU A 17 -23.67 -15.79 -8.71
CA GLU A 17 -24.36 -17.02 -9.12
C GLU A 17 -25.81 -16.77 -9.54
N ASN A 18 -26.48 -15.81 -8.88
CA ASN A 18 -27.84 -15.40 -9.21
C ASN A 18 -27.92 -14.34 -10.34
N MET A 19 -26.80 -13.72 -10.70
CA MET A 19 -26.68 -12.67 -11.72
C MET A 19 -25.49 -12.91 -12.67
N PRO A 20 -25.39 -14.07 -13.35
CA PRO A 20 -24.15 -14.48 -14.06
C PRO A 20 -23.83 -13.61 -15.30
N LYS A 21 -24.80 -12.85 -15.82
CA LYS A 21 -24.60 -11.91 -16.93
C LYS A 21 -23.98 -10.59 -16.48
N SER A 22 -24.03 -10.28 -15.18
CA SER A 22 -23.47 -9.04 -14.63
C SER A 22 -21.94 -9.09 -14.58
N ASP A 23 -21.32 -7.93 -14.61
CA ASP A 23 -19.88 -7.82 -14.44
C ASP A 23 -19.49 -8.08 -12.97
N PRO A 24 -18.58 -9.05 -12.69
CA PRO A 24 -18.13 -9.35 -11.32
C PRO A 24 -17.58 -8.15 -10.57
N TYR A 25 -16.85 -7.24 -11.25
CA TYR A 25 -16.36 -6.02 -10.62
C TYR A 25 -17.51 -5.10 -10.19
N THR A 26 -18.53 -4.94 -11.04
CA THR A 26 -19.71 -4.12 -10.71
C THR A 26 -20.46 -4.66 -9.49
N ILE A 27 -20.64 -5.99 -9.39
CA ILE A 27 -21.26 -6.62 -8.21
C ILE A 27 -20.42 -6.34 -6.96
N ARG A 28 -19.10 -6.55 -7.03
CA ARG A 28 -18.19 -6.35 -5.89
C ARG A 28 -18.17 -4.88 -5.45
N HIS A 29 -18.14 -3.94 -6.39
CA HIS A 29 -18.19 -2.50 -6.08
C HIS A 29 -19.51 -2.12 -5.41
N PHE A 30 -20.64 -2.62 -5.93
CA PHE A 30 -21.95 -2.37 -5.33
C PHE A 30 -22.04 -2.92 -3.90
N LEU A 31 -21.67 -4.18 -3.68
CA LEU A 31 -21.68 -4.78 -2.35
C LEU A 31 -20.73 -4.02 -1.40
N ASN A 32 -19.54 -3.66 -1.85
CA ASN A 32 -18.60 -2.92 -1.02
C ASN A 32 -19.11 -1.53 -0.64
N SER A 33 -19.88 -0.87 -1.54
CA SER A 33 -20.49 0.41 -1.26
C SER A 33 -21.54 0.33 -0.13
N LEU A 34 -22.23 -0.81 0.02
CA LEU A 34 -23.16 -1.03 1.14
C LEU A 34 -22.39 -1.13 2.48
N PHE A 35 -21.22 -1.80 2.50
CA PHE A 35 -20.35 -1.80 3.67
C PHE A 35 -19.83 -0.40 3.98
N GLY A 36 -19.48 0.39 2.95
CA GLY A 36 -19.07 1.78 3.09
C GLY A 36 -20.18 2.66 3.68
N ALA A 37 -21.40 2.55 3.18
CA ALA A 37 -22.57 3.25 3.75
C ALA A 37 -22.80 2.86 5.21
N GLY A 38 -22.71 1.55 5.52
CA GLY A 38 -22.76 1.06 6.88
C GLY A 38 -21.68 1.69 7.78
N LEU A 39 -20.43 1.77 7.29
CA LEU A 39 -19.32 2.40 8.00
C LEU A 39 -19.63 3.86 8.37
N MET A 40 -20.16 4.63 7.42
CA MET A 40 -20.53 6.05 7.64
C MET A 40 -21.62 6.17 8.71
N ILE A 41 -22.68 5.34 8.63
CA ILE A 41 -23.79 5.33 9.60
C ILE A 41 -23.28 4.93 11.00
N PHE A 42 -22.53 3.84 11.12
CA PHE A 42 -22.05 3.35 12.42
C PHE A 42 -21.00 4.27 13.05
N THR A 43 -20.23 5.04 12.25
CA THR A 43 -19.38 6.12 12.75
C THR A 43 -20.20 7.22 13.41
N GLY A 44 -21.30 7.63 12.78
CA GLY A 44 -22.25 8.58 13.39
C GLY A 44 -22.89 8.02 14.67
N LEU A 45 -23.30 6.75 14.67
CA LEU A 45 -23.88 6.10 15.86
C LEU A 45 -22.88 5.97 17.02
N LEU A 46 -21.58 5.70 16.72
CA LEU A 46 -20.53 5.71 17.73
C LEU A 46 -20.36 7.12 18.33
N ALA A 47 -20.31 8.14 17.49
CA ALA A 47 -20.24 9.53 17.94
C ALA A 47 -21.47 9.92 18.80
N ARG A 48 -22.67 9.46 18.42
CA ARG A 48 -23.90 9.62 19.22
C ARG A 48 -23.81 8.93 20.59
N GLN A 49 -23.26 7.72 20.62
CA GLN A 49 -23.08 6.97 21.87
C GLN A 49 -22.14 7.69 22.85
N LEU A 50 -21.07 8.33 22.33
CA LEU A 50 -20.10 9.04 23.15
C LEU A 50 -20.62 10.39 23.67
N SER A 51 -21.28 11.15 22.79
CA SER A 51 -21.63 12.56 23.03
C SER A 51 -23.07 12.81 23.45
N ARG A 52 -23.95 11.81 23.26
CA ARG A 52 -25.41 11.94 23.39
C ARG A 52 -26.01 13.03 22.50
N SER A 53 -25.29 13.54 21.52
CA SER A 53 -25.67 14.62 20.61
C SER A 53 -25.86 14.14 19.17
N TRP A 54 -27.00 14.44 18.56
CA TRP A 54 -27.25 14.17 17.15
C TRP A 54 -26.43 15.06 16.22
N LEU A 55 -26.06 16.27 16.66
CA LEU A 55 -25.16 17.14 15.90
C LEU A 55 -23.78 16.49 15.76
N VAL A 56 -23.22 15.94 16.85
CA VAL A 56 -21.93 15.24 16.82
C VAL A 56 -22.00 13.99 15.93
N ALA A 57 -23.12 13.26 15.99
CA ALA A 57 -23.35 12.10 15.14
C ALA A 57 -23.37 12.49 13.66
N PHE A 58 -24.12 13.53 13.31
CA PHE A 58 -24.19 14.06 11.95
C PHE A 58 -22.82 14.54 11.46
N LEU A 59 -22.10 15.31 12.27
CA LEU A 59 -20.75 15.77 11.92
C LEU A 59 -19.79 14.61 11.70
N ALA A 60 -19.78 13.60 12.56
CA ALA A 60 -18.92 12.43 12.40
C ALA A 60 -19.25 11.65 11.11
N MET A 61 -20.53 11.47 10.82
CA MET A 61 -20.97 10.86 9.56
C MET A 61 -20.54 11.71 8.36
N LEU A 62 -20.78 13.03 8.39
CA LEU A 62 -20.43 13.95 7.31
C LEU A 62 -18.92 13.99 7.06
N LEU A 63 -18.09 14.08 8.11
CA LEU A 63 -16.63 14.02 7.99
C LEU A 63 -16.17 12.68 7.40
N THR A 64 -16.88 11.59 7.68
CA THR A 64 -16.55 10.26 7.13
C THR A 64 -16.94 10.18 5.65
N VAL A 65 -18.11 10.67 5.26
CA VAL A 65 -18.56 10.74 3.86
C VAL A 65 -17.61 11.61 3.04
N LEU A 66 -17.21 12.76 3.58
CA LEU A 66 -16.31 13.71 2.91
C LEU A 66 -14.82 13.42 3.19
N SER A 67 -14.49 12.19 3.59
CA SER A 67 -13.12 11.65 3.57
C SER A 67 -12.90 10.92 2.24
N PRO A 68 -12.24 11.52 1.23
CA PRO A 68 -12.24 10.97 -0.13
C PRO A 68 -11.67 9.56 -0.21
N ARG A 69 -10.65 9.23 0.59
CA ARG A 69 -10.10 7.87 0.63
C ARG A 69 -11.10 6.85 1.15
N ILE A 70 -11.84 7.15 2.23
CA ILE A 70 -12.89 6.25 2.73
C ILE A 70 -13.98 6.08 1.66
N PHE A 71 -14.39 7.16 1.02
CA PHE A 71 -15.41 7.12 -0.02
C PHE A 71 -14.97 6.28 -1.23
N GLY A 72 -13.79 6.55 -1.80
CA GLY A 72 -13.27 5.81 -2.95
C GLY A 72 -12.98 4.34 -2.62
N ASP A 73 -12.36 4.06 -1.45
CA ASP A 73 -12.15 2.68 -1.00
C ASP A 73 -13.46 1.95 -0.70
N SER A 74 -14.56 2.67 -0.40
CA SER A 74 -15.90 2.06 -0.26
C SER A 74 -16.41 1.43 -1.56
N MET A 75 -15.83 1.75 -2.72
CA MET A 75 -16.09 1.06 -3.98
C MET A 75 -15.07 -0.06 -4.22
N ASN A 76 -13.79 0.22 -4.00
CA ASN A 76 -12.68 -0.57 -4.54
C ASN A 76 -12.08 -1.59 -3.56
N ASN A 77 -12.24 -1.38 -2.24
CA ASN A 77 -11.52 -2.14 -1.22
C ASN A 77 -12.41 -3.12 -0.44
N PRO A 78 -12.60 -4.35 -0.95
CA PRO A 78 -13.54 -5.32 -0.39
C PRO A 78 -13.04 -6.01 0.89
N LYS A 79 -11.92 -5.58 1.44
CA LYS A 79 -11.33 -6.13 2.68
C LYS A 79 -11.22 -5.10 3.78
N ASP A 80 -10.63 -3.94 3.47
CA ASP A 80 -10.35 -2.94 4.50
C ASP A 80 -11.61 -2.16 4.91
N ILE A 81 -12.54 -1.87 3.99
CA ILE A 81 -13.80 -1.20 4.30
C ILE A 81 -14.76 -2.08 5.08
N PRO A 82 -15.05 -3.35 4.68
CA PRO A 82 -15.84 -4.25 5.51
C PRO A 82 -15.23 -4.48 6.90
N PHE A 83 -13.90 -4.58 7.00
CA PHE A 83 -13.22 -4.68 8.28
C PHE A 83 -13.37 -3.41 9.12
N ALA A 84 -13.24 -2.21 8.52
CA ALA A 84 -13.43 -0.94 9.21
C ALA A 84 -14.87 -0.81 9.75
N LEU A 85 -15.88 -1.22 8.98
CA LEU A 85 -17.27 -1.28 9.46
C LEU A 85 -17.39 -2.18 10.68
N ALA A 86 -16.91 -3.43 10.59
CA ALA A 86 -16.98 -4.39 11.68
C ALA A 86 -16.21 -3.90 12.92
N TYR A 87 -15.09 -3.20 12.72
CA TYR A 87 -14.31 -2.57 13.78
C TYR A 87 -15.12 -1.49 14.52
N VAL A 88 -15.72 -0.54 13.78
CA VAL A 88 -16.56 0.52 14.37
C VAL A 88 -17.77 -0.06 15.10
N MET A 89 -18.46 -1.05 14.48
CA MET A 89 -19.58 -1.76 15.11
C MET A 89 -19.15 -2.44 16.41
N SER A 90 -17.98 -3.07 16.43
CA SER A 90 -17.47 -3.73 17.63
C SER A 90 -17.14 -2.75 18.74
N ILE A 91 -16.48 -1.61 18.42
CA ILE A 91 -16.18 -0.56 19.40
C ILE A 91 -17.46 0.03 19.98
N LEU A 92 -18.46 0.34 19.13
CA LEU A 92 -19.79 0.76 19.57
C LEU A 92 -20.45 -0.31 20.46
N GLY A 93 -20.38 -1.59 20.04
CA GLY A 93 -20.92 -2.73 20.76
C GLY A 93 -20.30 -2.88 22.15
N ILE A 94 -18.97 -2.79 22.26
CA ILE A 94 -18.23 -2.86 23.53
C ILE A 94 -18.70 -1.77 24.47
N ILE A 95 -18.75 -0.51 24.01
CA ILE A 95 -19.16 0.62 24.85
C ILE A 95 -20.62 0.47 25.26
N ARG A 96 -21.51 0.12 24.31
CA ARG A 96 -22.95 -0.04 24.57
C ARG A 96 -23.25 -1.22 25.50
N PHE A 97 -22.63 -2.39 25.30
CA PHE A 97 -22.79 -3.53 26.18
C PHE A 97 -22.39 -3.18 27.62
N ASN A 98 -21.23 -2.58 27.80
CA ASN A 98 -20.72 -2.17 29.11
C ASN A 98 -21.54 -1.06 29.78
N SER A 99 -22.29 -0.24 29.03
CA SER A 99 -23.15 0.78 29.58
C SER A 99 -24.40 0.18 30.29
N PHE A 100 -24.80 -1.02 29.94
CA PHE A 100 -25.89 -1.73 30.59
C PHE A 100 -25.47 -2.47 31.86
N LEU A 101 -24.18 -2.78 32.01
CA LEU A 101 -23.69 -3.50 33.19
C LEU A 101 -23.97 -2.68 34.47
N PRO A 102 -24.41 -3.33 35.55
CA PRO A 102 -24.37 -4.76 35.83
C PRO A 102 -25.53 -5.61 35.26
N LYS A 103 -26.55 -5.00 34.66
CA LYS A 103 -27.68 -5.74 34.06
C LYS A 103 -27.25 -6.32 32.69
N TRP A 104 -27.41 -7.64 32.53
CA TRP A 104 -27.15 -8.29 31.26
C TRP A 104 -28.18 -7.90 30.21
N ASN A 105 -27.73 -7.34 29.07
CA ASN A 105 -28.60 -6.97 27.95
C ASN A 105 -28.29 -7.86 26.74
N TRP A 106 -29.19 -8.80 26.43
CA TRP A 106 -29.02 -9.75 25.33
C TRP A 106 -28.91 -9.09 23.95
N LYS A 107 -29.66 -8.02 23.68
CA LYS A 107 -29.60 -7.29 22.41
C LYS A 107 -28.21 -6.68 22.20
N ALA A 108 -27.65 -6.09 23.24
CA ALA A 108 -26.30 -5.54 23.18
C ALA A 108 -25.23 -6.63 23.07
N ALA A 109 -25.41 -7.76 23.78
CA ALA A 109 -24.50 -8.91 23.70
C ALA A 109 -24.48 -9.53 22.29
N ILE A 110 -25.65 -9.78 21.70
CA ILE A 110 -25.77 -10.33 20.34
C ILE A 110 -25.15 -9.37 19.32
N PHE A 111 -25.47 -8.07 19.39
CA PHE A 111 -24.88 -7.07 18.50
C PHE A 111 -23.36 -7.06 18.59
N LEU A 112 -22.80 -7.05 19.80
CA LEU A 112 -21.35 -7.10 20.02
C LEU A 112 -20.74 -8.39 19.46
N GLY A 113 -21.34 -9.54 19.80
CA GLY A 113 -20.87 -10.85 19.36
C GLY A 113 -20.80 -10.97 17.84
N LEU A 114 -21.88 -10.57 17.15
CA LEU A 114 -21.94 -10.59 15.69
C LEU A 114 -20.95 -9.60 15.06
N SER A 115 -20.75 -8.43 15.66
CA SER A 115 -19.79 -7.43 15.15
C SER A 115 -18.34 -7.94 15.25
N MET A 116 -17.95 -8.53 16.38
CA MET A 116 -16.62 -9.14 16.56
C MET A 116 -16.42 -10.34 15.62
N SER A 117 -17.45 -11.18 15.46
CA SER A 117 -17.42 -12.31 14.53
C SER A 117 -17.26 -11.85 13.08
N MET A 118 -17.99 -10.81 12.67
CA MET A 118 -17.86 -10.21 11.33
C MET A 118 -16.42 -9.73 11.07
N ALA A 119 -15.80 -9.07 12.03
CA ALA A 119 -14.42 -8.61 11.89
C ALA A 119 -13.44 -9.77 11.67
N LEU A 120 -13.56 -10.85 12.45
CA LEU A 120 -12.72 -12.04 12.32
C LEU A 120 -12.98 -12.79 11.00
N ASN A 121 -14.22 -12.88 10.55
CA ASN A 121 -14.60 -13.46 9.26
C ASN A 121 -14.05 -12.70 8.04
N ILE A 122 -13.52 -11.48 8.24
CA ILE A 122 -12.88 -10.66 7.19
C ILE A 122 -11.35 -10.71 7.33
N ARG A 123 -10.84 -10.49 8.55
CA ARG A 123 -9.40 -10.45 8.85
C ARG A 123 -9.10 -11.01 10.23
N VAL A 124 -8.01 -11.75 10.35
CA VAL A 124 -7.52 -12.26 11.64
C VAL A 124 -7.26 -11.15 12.67
N GLY A 125 -7.01 -9.92 12.23
CA GLY A 125 -6.95 -8.73 13.11
C GLY A 125 -8.21 -8.49 13.94
N GLY A 126 -9.34 -9.12 13.62
CA GLY A 126 -10.55 -9.15 14.45
C GLY A 126 -10.34 -9.71 15.85
N LEU A 127 -9.30 -10.54 16.07
CA LEU A 127 -8.90 -11.01 17.40
C LEU A 127 -8.58 -9.86 18.37
N LEU A 128 -8.06 -8.75 17.87
CA LEU A 128 -7.77 -7.56 18.66
C LEU A 128 -9.02 -6.97 19.32
N LEU A 129 -10.17 -7.07 18.66
CA LEU A 129 -11.45 -6.59 19.20
C LEU A 129 -11.93 -7.42 20.40
N MET A 130 -11.63 -8.71 20.40
CA MET A 130 -11.92 -9.58 21.56
C MET A 130 -11.02 -9.20 22.74
N ALA A 131 -9.74 -8.90 22.50
CA ALA A 131 -8.84 -8.37 23.53
C ALA A 131 -9.33 -7.01 24.06
N TYR A 132 -9.77 -6.12 23.19
CA TYR A 132 -10.35 -4.83 23.57
C TYR A 132 -11.65 -4.99 24.38
N PHE A 133 -12.50 -5.95 24.03
CA PHE A 133 -13.69 -6.28 24.81
C PHE A 133 -13.33 -6.70 26.23
N GLY A 134 -12.38 -7.61 26.39
CA GLY A 134 -11.89 -8.03 27.70
C GLY A 134 -11.32 -6.86 28.50
N LEU A 135 -10.39 -6.10 27.89
CA LEU A 135 -9.74 -4.96 28.53
C LEU A 135 -10.75 -3.90 29.01
N TYR A 136 -11.66 -3.50 28.12
CA TYR A 136 -12.66 -2.47 28.46
C TYR A 136 -13.62 -2.95 29.54
N THR A 137 -14.09 -4.20 29.45
CA THR A 137 -15.00 -4.79 30.45
C THR A 137 -14.35 -4.86 31.82
N LEU A 138 -13.10 -5.36 31.92
CA LEU A 138 -12.36 -5.42 33.19
C LEU A 138 -12.12 -4.02 33.76
N THR A 139 -11.74 -3.05 32.93
CA THR A 139 -11.55 -1.66 33.36
C THR A 139 -12.86 -1.05 33.87
N ASN A 140 -13.97 -1.27 33.15
CA ASN A 140 -15.29 -0.77 33.58
C ASN A 140 -15.74 -1.40 34.90
N LEU A 141 -15.54 -2.71 35.08
CA LEU A 141 -15.81 -3.41 36.32
C LEU A 141 -14.97 -2.89 37.49
N TYR A 142 -13.69 -2.62 37.27
CA TYR A 142 -12.81 -2.05 38.30
C TYR A 142 -13.23 -0.65 38.72
N ILE A 143 -13.54 0.22 37.75
CA ILE A 143 -13.98 1.60 38.03
C ILE A 143 -15.31 1.62 38.79
N LYS A 144 -16.27 0.78 38.39
CA LYS A 144 -17.60 0.71 38.96
C LYS A 144 -17.73 -0.34 40.10
N ARG A 145 -16.63 -0.82 40.68
CA ARG A 145 -16.62 -1.91 41.63
C ARG A 145 -17.57 -1.73 42.83
N LYS A 146 -17.79 -0.49 43.30
CA LYS A 146 -18.74 -0.18 44.35
C LYS A 146 -20.19 -0.44 43.91
N GLU A 147 -20.58 0.11 42.73
CA GLU A 147 -21.92 -0.11 42.15
C GLU A 147 -22.22 -1.60 41.96
N PHE A 148 -21.21 -2.38 41.55
CA PHE A 148 -21.34 -3.85 41.41
C PHE A 148 -21.51 -4.57 42.73
N LYS A 149 -20.76 -4.16 43.76
CA LYS A 149 -20.88 -4.73 45.11
C LYS A 149 -22.26 -4.45 45.68
N ASP A 150 -22.75 -3.23 45.55
CA ASP A 150 -24.04 -2.78 46.07
C ASP A 150 -25.22 -3.41 45.32
N SER A 151 -25.02 -3.85 44.09
CA SER A 151 -26.05 -4.49 43.26
C SER A 151 -26.34 -5.95 43.66
N GLY A 152 -25.53 -6.57 44.52
CA GLY A 152 -25.65 -7.98 44.94
C GLY A 152 -25.41 -9.00 43.82
N LEU A 153 -24.97 -8.56 42.64
CA LEU A 153 -24.76 -9.45 41.50
C LEU A 153 -23.44 -10.21 41.57
N ASN A 154 -23.48 -11.47 41.12
CA ASN A 154 -22.31 -12.33 41.06
C ASN A 154 -21.38 -11.89 39.90
N ILE A 155 -20.29 -11.19 40.23
CA ILE A 155 -19.29 -10.73 39.26
C ILE A 155 -18.66 -11.91 38.49
N ILE A 156 -18.46 -13.05 39.15
CA ILE A 156 -17.88 -14.24 38.51
C ILE A 156 -18.83 -14.78 37.44
N ALA A 157 -20.12 -14.83 37.70
CA ALA A 157 -21.12 -15.23 36.71
C ALA A 157 -21.17 -14.25 35.52
N LEU A 158 -21.02 -12.93 35.76
CA LEU A 158 -20.97 -11.91 34.73
C LEU A 158 -19.71 -12.08 33.87
N LEU A 159 -18.55 -12.29 34.47
CA LEU A 159 -17.31 -12.56 33.76
C LEU A 159 -17.40 -13.85 32.94
N GLY A 160 -17.97 -14.93 33.53
CA GLY A 160 -18.19 -16.17 32.80
C GLY A 160 -19.06 -15.99 31.55
N LYS A 161 -20.16 -15.22 31.64
CA LYS A 161 -21.01 -14.89 30.49
C LYS A 161 -20.26 -14.04 29.45
N SER A 162 -19.41 -13.12 29.88
CA SER A 162 -18.61 -12.29 28.97
C SER A 162 -17.55 -13.11 28.25
N ILE A 163 -16.90 -14.05 28.95
CA ILE A 163 -15.95 -14.99 28.33
C ILE A 163 -16.69 -15.90 27.35
N ALA A 164 -17.85 -16.44 27.72
CA ALA A 164 -18.68 -17.27 26.83
C ALA A 164 -19.07 -16.48 25.55
N LEU A 165 -19.45 -15.19 25.68
CA LEU A 165 -19.73 -14.34 24.55
C LEU A 165 -18.50 -14.21 23.65
N GLY A 166 -17.30 -14.01 24.21
CA GLY A 166 -16.04 -13.95 23.46
C GLY A 166 -15.75 -15.25 22.72
N ILE A 167 -15.93 -16.41 23.38
CA ILE A 167 -15.72 -17.74 22.78
C ILE A 167 -16.72 -17.98 21.64
N VAL A 168 -17.99 -17.70 21.85
CA VAL A 168 -19.02 -17.85 20.81
C VAL A 168 -18.69 -16.93 19.62
N SER A 169 -18.31 -15.69 19.89
CA SER A 169 -17.92 -14.75 18.84
C SER A 169 -16.70 -15.24 18.06
N PHE A 170 -15.72 -15.86 18.72
CA PHE A 170 -14.57 -16.45 18.08
C PHE A 170 -14.98 -17.56 17.10
N PHE A 171 -15.74 -18.55 17.54
CA PHE A 171 -16.15 -19.66 16.67
C PHE A 171 -17.08 -19.20 15.52
N LEU A 172 -18.02 -18.29 15.76
CA LEU A 172 -18.81 -17.67 14.71
C LEU A 172 -17.94 -16.87 13.73
N GLY A 173 -16.85 -16.27 14.21
CA GLY A 173 -15.85 -15.56 13.42
C GLY A 173 -14.98 -16.44 12.54
N LEU A 174 -15.04 -17.76 12.70
CA LEU A 174 -14.30 -18.72 11.86
C LEU A 174 -15.16 -19.33 10.74
N ILE A 175 -16.48 -19.11 10.71
CA ILE A 175 -17.37 -19.72 9.70
C ILE A 175 -16.89 -19.47 8.29
N PHE A 176 -16.48 -18.24 7.98
CA PHE A 176 -15.92 -17.84 6.69
C PHE A 176 -14.39 -17.73 6.69
N PHE A 177 -13.71 -18.48 7.57
CA PHE A 177 -12.27 -18.55 7.65
C PHE A 177 -11.76 -19.99 7.45
N PRO A 178 -11.79 -20.51 6.20
CA PRO A 178 -11.60 -21.95 5.90
C PRO A 178 -10.29 -22.53 6.45
N TYR A 179 -9.20 -21.74 6.43
CA TYR A 179 -7.90 -22.19 6.95
C TYR A 179 -7.97 -22.59 8.44
N SER A 180 -8.82 -21.93 9.22
CA SER A 180 -8.96 -22.20 10.65
C SER A 180 -9.89 -23.38 10.98
N HIS A 181 -10.61 -23.96 9.99
CA HIS A 181 -11.55 -25.05 10.26
C HIS A 181 -10.88 -26.33 10.75
N SER A 182 -9.69 -26.68 10.21
CA SER A 182 -8.97 -27.90 10.60
C SER A 182 -8.30 -27.82 11.97
N ALA A 183 -7.88 -26.62 12.40
CA ALA A 183 -7.27 -26.37 13.71
C ALA A 183 -7.60 -24.94 14.16
N PRO A 184 -8.80 -24.69 14.76
CA PRO A 184 -9.34 -23.36 15.00
C PRO A 184 -8.39 -22.40 15.73
N ILE A 185 -7.73 -22.84 16.79
CA ILE A 185 -6.83 -22.00 17.58
C ILE A 185 -5.46 -21.85 16.88
N THR A 186 -4.83 -22.98 16.57
CA THR A 186 -3.45 -23.00 16.03
C THR A 186 -3.35 -22.29 14.69
N ASN A 187 -4.29 -22.57 13.77
CA ASN A 187 -4.27 -21.96 12.43
C ASN A 187 -4.61 -20.47 12.48
N THR A 188 -5.53 -20.06 13.35
CA THR A 188 -5.85 -18.63 13.54
C THR A 188 -4.65 -17.87 14.12
N LEU A 189 -3.94 -18.43 15.11
CA LEU A 189 -2.73 -17.81 15.65
C LEU A 189 -1.59 -17.80 14.64
N SER A 190 -1.44 -18.86 13.83
CA SER A 190 -0.47 -18.90 12.73
C SER A 190 -0.77 -17.82 11.67
N ALA A 191 -2.03 -17.65 11.28
CA ALA A 191 -2.45 -16.58 10.39
C ALA A 191 -2.14 -15.20 10.98
N LEU A 192 -2.38 -14.99 12.28
CA LEU A 192 -2.03 -13.74 12.96
C LEU A 192 -0.52 -13.47 12.94
N LYS A 193 0.30 -14.50 13.19
CA LYS A 193 1.78 -14.39 13.15
C LYS A 193 2.25 -13.97 11.76
N VAL A 194 1.78 -14.63 10.71
CA VAL A 194 2.16 -14.31 9.32
C VAL A 194 1.66 -12.93 8.92
N MET A 195 0.43 -12.54 9.30
CA MET A 195 -0.09 -11.19 9.01
C MET A 195 0.64 -10.07 9.76
N SER A 196 1.25 -10.37 10.90
CA SER A 196 2.05 -9.39 11.66
C SER A 196 3.42 -9.14 11.04
N ASN A 197 3.97 -10.16 10.36
CA ASN A 197 5.26 -10.13 9.65
C ASN A 197 5.07 -10.85 8.32
N PHE A 198 4.58 -10.14 7.32
CA PHE A 198 4.36 -10.69 5.99
C PHE A 198 5.69 -10.89 5.26
N ASP A 199 6.01 -12.15 4.91
CA ASP A 199 7.30 -12.54 4.35
C ASP A 199 7.57 -11.99 2.94
N VAL A 200 6.54 -11.53 2.23
CA VAL A 200 6.69 -10.97 0.88
C VAL A 200 6.85 -9.46 0.96
N ALA A 201 8.05 -8.99 0.68
CA ALA A 201 8.30 -7.56 0.55
C ALA A 201 7.83 -7.04 -0.81
N ILE A 202 7.10 -5.93 -0.78
CA ILE A 202 6.60 -5.23 -1.96
C ILE A 202 7.35 -3.90 -2.09
N ARG A 203 7.88 -3.63 -3.27
CA ARG A 203 8.53 -2.35 -3.55
C ARG A 203 7.48 -1.27 -3.78
N MET A 204 7.62 -0.13 -3.13
CA MET A 204 6.66 0.98 -3.18
C MET A 204 7.36 2.32 -3.19
N LEU A 205 6.66 3.35 -3.67
CA LEU A 205 7.15 4.71 -3.72
C LEU A 205 6.76 5.48 -2.45
N PHE A 206 7.77 5.95 -1.71
CA PHE A 206 7.58 6.77 -0.53
C PHE A 206 8.67 7.84 -0.44
N GLU A 207 8.28 9.12 -0.39
CA GLU A 207 9.19 10.29 -0.36
C GLU A 207 10.19 10.30 -1.53
N GLY A 208 9.70 9.96 -2.72
CA GLY A 208 10.51 9.93 -3.94
C GLY A 208 11.50 8.77 -4.00
N ARG A 209 11.43 7.82 -3.07
CA ARG A 209 12.30 6.64 -3.01
C ARG A 209 11.50 5.36 -3.15
N ALA A 210 12.04 4.42 -3.89
CA ALA A 210 11.48 3.09 -4.01
C ALA A 210 11.94 2.23 -2.82
N LEU A 211 11.11 2.14 -1.76
CA LEU A 211 11.39 1.37 -0.55
C LEU A 211 10.74 -0.03 -0.61
N TRP A 212 11.30 -0.98 0.12
CA TRP A 212 10.66 -2.25 0.38
C TRP A 212 9.70 -2.13 1.58
N SER A 213 8.57 -2.82 1.52
CA SER A 213 7.49 -2.72 2.52
C SER A 213 7.89 -3.12 3.95
N ASP A 214 8.96 -3.87 4.11
CA ASP A 214 9.57 -4.28 5.38
C ASP A 214 10.71 -3.35 5.85
N GLU A 215 11.05 -2.31 5.06
CA GLU A 215 12.11 -1.34 5.35
C GLU A 215 11.58 0.08 5.55
N ILE A 216 10.27 0.20 5.79
CA ILE A 216 9.62 1.50 5.97
C ILE A 216 10.06 2.21 7.26
N PRO A 217 10.15 3.54 7.25
CA PRO A 217 10.48 4.31 8.44
C PRO A 217 9.32 4.26 9.46
N TRP A 218 9.64 4.40 10.75
CA TRP A 218 8.65 4.40 11.83
C TRP A 218 7.53 5.43 11.64
N TYR A 219 7.81 6.54 10.96
CA TYR A 219 6.86 7.62 10.72
C TYR A 219 5.99 7.40 9.47
N TYR A 220 6.10 6.25 8.80
CA TYR A 220 5.32 5.94 7.60
C TYR A 220 3.81 6.12 7.81
N ILE A 221 3.25 5.48 8.84
CA ILE A 221 1.81 5.59 9.14
C ILE A 221 1.42 7.00 9.57
N PRO A 222 2.09 7.65 10.55
CA PRO A 222 1.81 9.05 10.89
C PRO A 222 1.84 10.00 9.69
N LYS A 223 2.81 9.85 8.80
CA LYS A 223 2.96 10.66 7.59
C LYS A 223 1.76 10.45 6.65
N TRP A 224 1.43 9.20 6.35
CA TRP A 224 0.28 8.89 5.51
C TRP A 224 -1.03 9.40 6.12
N LEU A 225 -1.25 9.26 7.42
CA LEU A 225 -2.43 9.83 8.10
C LEU A 225 -2.50 11.35 7.93
N SER A 226 -1.38 12.04 8.10
CA SER A 226 -1.33 13.51 7.96
C SER A 226 -1.64 14.00 6.54
N MET A 227 -1.32 13.20 5.50
CA MET A 227 -1.55 13.54 4.10
C MET A 227 -2.91 13.05 3.56
N ALA A 228 -3.39 11.91 4.07
CA ALA A 228 -4.59 11.24 3.57
C ALA A 228 -5.90 11.76 4.20
N ILE A 229 -5.80 12.41 5.37
CA ILE A 229 -6.96 12.91 6.12
C ILE A 229 -7.27 14.35 5.68
N PRO A 230 -8.55 14.69 5.41
CA PRO A 230 -8.96 16.07 5.07
C PRO A 230 -8.61 17.08 6.15
N ILE A 231 -8.31 18.32 5.75
CA ILE A 231 -7.97 19.41 6.68
C ILE A 231 -9.08 19.65 7.70
N SER A 232 -10.34 19.55 7.28
CA SER A 232 -11.50 19.67 8.18
C SER A 232 -11.46 18.67 9.33
N VAL A 233 -11.01 17.45 9.08
CA VAL A 233 -10.84 16.40 10.10
C VAL A 233 -9.62 16.70 10.98
N LEU A 234 -8.48 17.06 10.39
CA LEU A 234 -7.26 17.39 11.13
C LEU A 234 -7.49 18.55 12.10
N VAL A 235 -8.14 19.63 11.65
CA VAL A 235 -8.50 20.76 12.51
C VAL A 235 -9.45 20.33 13.62
N GLY A 236 -10.48 19.55 13.31
CA GLY A 236 -11.41 19.03 14.31
C GLY A 236 -10.71 18.15 15.36
N PHE A 237 -9.75 17.35 14.93
CA PHE A 237 -8.94 16.50 15.82
C PHE A 237 -8.04 17.33 16.75
N VAL A 238 -7.42 18.40 16.26
CA VAL A 238 -6.67 19.36 17.08
C VAL A 238 -7.60 20.05 18.08
N LEU A 239 -8.78 20.50 17.62
CA LEU A 239 -9.80 21.10 18.48
C LEU A 239 -10.27 20.15 19.60
N PHE A 240 -10.36 18.86 19.33
CA PHE A 240 -10.67 17.85 20.35
C PHE A 240 -9.66 17.90 21.51
N PHE A 241 -8.36 17.93 21.23
CA PHE A 241 -7.34 18.02 22.29
C PHE A 241 -7.37 19.36 23.03
N ILE A 242 -7.54 20.47 22.30
CA ILE A 242 -7.67 21.81 22.92
C ILE A 242 -8.87 21.84 23.88
N ARG A 243 -9.98 21.18 23.53
CA ARG A 243 -11.21 21.14 24.31
C ARG A 243 -11.39 19.91 25.19
N LEU A 244 -10.38 19.05 25.29
CA LEU A 244 -10.45 17.74 25.95
C LEU A 244 -11.05 17.82 27.36
N LYS A 245 -10.58 18.76 28.18
CA LYS A 245 -11.12 18.95 29.55
C LYS A 245 -12.64 19.22 29.55
N SER A 246 -13.11 20.07 28.65
CA SER A 246 -14.53 20.39 28.53
C SER A 246 -15.35 19.22 27.99
N ILE A 247 -14.81 18.50 27.02
CA ILE A 247 -15.43 17.30 26.41
C ILE A 247 -15.59 16.20 27.47
N VAL A 248 -14.55 15.92 28.23
CA VAL A 248 -14.56 14.91 29.31
C VAL A 248 -15.47 15.31 30.44
N LYS A 249 -15.55 16.63 30.79
CA LYS A 249 -16.50 17.13 31.79
C LYS A 249 -17.96 16.95 31.36
N ALA A 250 -18.25 17.11 30.07
CA ALA A 250 -19.59 16.97 29.50
C ALA A 250 -20.01 15.52 29.23
N ASN A 251 -19.05 14.59 29.12
CA ASN A 251 -19.28 13.21 28.72
C ASN A 251 -18.49 12.22 29.59
N ALA A 252 -18.83 10.93 29.49
CA ALA A 252 -18.08 9.90 30.20
C ALA A 252 -16.65 9.76 29.64
N TRP A 253 -15.65 9.90 30.49
CA TRP A 253 -14.24 9.88 30.07
C TRP A 253 -13.77 8.51 29.54
N LEU A 254 -14.23 7.38 30.15
CA LEU A 254 -13.75 6.05 29.81
C LEU A 254 -14.04 5.65 28.35
N PRO A 255 -15.26 5.82 27.81
CA PRO A 255 -15.51 5.55 26.38
C PRO A 255 -14.67 6.43 25.44
N ILE A 256 -14.43 7.70 25.79
CA ILE A 256 -13.61 8.63 24.99
C ILE A 256 -12.15 8.17 24.98
N ALA A 257 -11.61 7.86 26.17
CA ALA A 257 -10.25 7.33 26.31
C ALA A 257 -10.08 6.00 25.55
N PHE A 258 -11.10 5.15 25.58
CA PHE A 258 -11.10 3.90 24.86
C PHE A 258 -11.06 4.10 23.33
N VAL A 259 -11.87 5.02 22.78
CA VAL A 259 -11.81 5.35 21.35
C VAL A 259 -10.44 5.91 20.96
N GLY A 260 -9.83 6.75 21.81
CA GLY A 260 -8.46 7.21 21.62
C GLY A 260 -7.44 6.06 21.63
N PHE A 261 -7.57 5.15 22.60
CA PHE A 261 -6.69 4.00 22.74
C PHE A 261 -6.75 3.07 21.52
N VAL A 262 -7.96 2.67 21.09
CA VAL A 262 -8.12 1.79 19.93
C VAL A 262 -7.75 2.46 18.60
N GLY A 263 -7.70 3.80 18.57
CA GLY A 263 -7.19 4.58 17.45
C GLY A 263 -5.66 4.66 17.38
N ILE A 264 -4.97 4.62 18.54
CA ILE A 264 -3.51 4.80 18.63
C ILE A 264 -2.77 3.47 18.72
N PHE A 265 -3.29 2.53 19.51
CA PHE A 265 -2.60 1.26 19.80
C PHE A 265 -2.17 0.49 18.55
N PRO A 266 -3.00 0.32 17.48
CA PRO A 266 -2.57 -0.41 16.30
C PRO A 266 -1.37 0.22 15.59
N VAL A 267 -1.27 1.56 15.59
CA VAL A 267 -0.13 2.29 15.00
C VAL A 267 1.14 2.01 15.79
N VAL A 268 1.08 2.17 17.12
CA VAL A 268 2.20 1.91 18.02
C VAL A 268 2.65 0.44 17.90
N TYR A 269 1.71 -0.48 17.87
CA TYR A 269 2.01 -1.91 17.72
C TYR A 269 2.68 -2.23 16.38
N ALA A 270 2.20 -1.66 15.26
CA ALA A 270 2.79 -1.88 13.95
C ALA A 270 4.22 -1.31 13.85
N VAL A 271 4.45 -0.13 14.43
CA VAL A 271 5.80 0.46 14.51
C VAL A 271 6.71 -0.40 15.38
N TYR A 272 6.26 -0.83 16.56
CA TYR A 272 7.02 -1.70 17.45
C TYR A 272 7.39 -3.05 16.82
N LYS A 273 6.47 -3.63 16.04
CA LYS A 273 6.68 -4.92 15.34
C LYS A 273 7.41 -4.80 14.01
N HIS A 274 7.74 -3.59 13.56
CA HIS A 274 8.30 -3.36 12.21
C HIS A 274 7.46 -4.04 11.13
N SER A 275 6.12 -3.89 11.23
CA SER A 275 5.18 -4.56 10.32
C SER A 275 5.37 -4.12 8.88
N SER A 276 5.39 -5.06 7.94
CA SER A 276 5.46 -4.79 6.50
C SER A 276 4.18 -4.13 6.01
N LEU A 277 4.28 -2.89 5.50
CA LEU A 277 3.13 -2.10 5.03
C LEU A 277 3.38 -1.54 3.63
N TYR A 278 2.33 -1.46 2.82
CA TYR A 278 2.36 -1.00 1.43
C TYR A 278 1.01 -0.39 1.03
N ASP A 279 0.96 0.26 -0.14
CA ASP A 279 -0.24 0.92 -0.67
C ASP A 279 -0.82 1.99 0.28
N GLY A 280 0.06 2.79 0.87
CA GLY A 280 -0.35 3.92 1.69
C GLY A 280 -1.00 3.53 3.01
N ILE A 281 -2.12 4.19 3.33
CA ILE A 281 -2.81 4.04 4.63
C ILE A 281 -3.86 2.92 4.64
N ARG A 282 -4.03 2.16 3.55
CA ARG A 282 -5.16 1.24 3.41
C ARG A 282 -5.31 0.24 4.56
N HIS A 283 -4.19 -0.30 5.07
CA HIS A 283 -4.20 -1.26 6.18
C HIS A 283 -4.70 -0.67 7.50
N PHE A 284 -4.74 0.66 7.61
CA PHE A 284 -5.18 1.42 8.78
C PHE A 284 -6.44 2.26 8.53
N MET A 285 -7.18 1.98 7.44
CA MET A 285 -8.44 2.65 7.12
C MET A 285 -9.45 2.60 8.28
N PHE A 286 -9.45 1.52 9.07
CA PHE A 286 -10.33 1.34 10.23
C PHE A 286 -10.07 2.34 11.37
N LEU A 287 -8.92 3.06 11.36
CA LEU A 287 -8.62 4.11 12.33
C LEU A 287 -9.28 5.45 11.97
N MET A 288 -9.49 5.73 10.68
CA MET A 288 -10.01 7.01 10.22
C MET A 288 -11.39 7.34 10.83
N PRO A 289 -12.35 6.40 10.96
CA PRO A 289 -13.61 6.65 11.65
C PRO A 289 -13.44 7.08 13.11
N MET A 290 -12.45 6.52 13.84
CA MET A 290 -12.15 6.90 15.21
C MET A 290 -11.68 8.37 15.26
N ILE A 291 -10.79 8.76 14.37
CA ILE A 291 -10.30 10.13 14.21
C ILE A 291 -11.46 11.09 13.87
N ASN A 292 -12.35 10.68 12.94
CA ASN A 292 -13.52 11.47 12.54
C ASN A 292 -14.50 11.69 13.69
N VAL A 293 -14.71 10.68 14.54
CA VAL A 293 -15.54 10.81 15.76
C VAL A 293 -14.96 11.83 16.72
N LEU A 294 -13.65 11.73 17.01
CA LEU A 294 -12.98 12.69 17.91
C LEU A 294 -12.97 14.10 17.31
N ALA A 295 -12.72 14.23 16.01
CA ALA A 295 -12.78 15.49 15.28
C ALA A 295 -14.17 16.13 15.34
N ALA A 296 -15.23 15.34 15.16
CA ALA A 296 -16.61 15.81 15.26
C ALA A 296 -16.94 16.34 16.68
N MET A 297 -16.44 15.67 17.72
CA MET A 297 -16.57 16.15 19.10
C MET A 297 -15.83 17.49 19.31
N GLY A 298 -14.64 17.65 18.72
CA GLY A 298 -13.88 18.90 18.75
C GLY A 298 -14.63 20.06 18.10
N TRP A 299 -15.13 19.88 16.88
CA TRP A 299 -15.94 20.88 16.17
C TRP A 299 -17.22 21.22 16.92
N ALA A 300 -17.98 20.23 17.36
CA ALA A 300 -19.23 20.43 18.06
C ALA A 300 -19.03 21.24 19.38
N MET A 301 -17.97 20.94 20.14
CA MET A 301 -17.66 21.64 21.36
C MET A 301 -17.35 23.13 21.10
N LEU A 302 -16.67 23.43 20.00
CA LEU A 302 -16.40 24.80 19.59
C LEU A 302 -17.70 25.51 19.17
N VAL A 303 -18.56 24.84 18.38
CA VAL A 303 -19.88 25.37 18.01
C VAL A 303 -20.71 25.67 19.27
N PHE A 304 -20.80 24.73 20.22
CA PHE A 304 -21.55 24.92 21.46
C PHE A 304 -21.01 26.08 22.33
N SER A 305 -19.68 26.25 22.38
CA SER A 305 -19.07 27.33 23.17
C SER A 305 -19.37 28.72 22.63
N LEU A 306 -19.61 28.85 21.33
CA LEU A 306 -19.91 30.13 20.68
C LEU A 306 -21.40 30.33 20.36
N PHE A 307 -22.26 29.37 20.72
CA PHE A 307 -23.68 29.39 20.34
C PHE A 307 -24.43 30.66 20.77
N LYS A 308 -24.08 31.23 21.93
CA LYS A 308 -24.67 32.49 22.46
C LYS A 308 -23.87 33.74 22.05
N SER A 309 -22.77 33.59 21.31
CA SER A 309 -21.93 34.71 20.87
C SER A 309 -22.44 35.29 19.55
N MET A 310 -22.08 36.55 19.27
CA MET A 310 -22.25 37.17 17.95
C MET A 310 -21.48 36.38 16.84
N PHE A 311 -20.47 35.63 17.21
CA PHE A 311 -19.66 34.81 16.31
C PHE A 311 -20.20 33.38 16.08
N LYS A 312 -21.45 33.09 16.45
CA LYS A 312 -22.06 31.75 16.34
C LYS A 312 -21.99 31.11 14.94
N TRP A 313 -21.97 31.93 13.90
CA TRP A 313 -21.92 31.46 12.50
C TRP A 313 -20.48 31.27 11.96
N VAL A 314 -19.47 31.85 12.62
CA VAL A 314 -18.09 31.80 12.15
C VAL A 314 -17.58 30.36 12.09
N VAL A 315 -17.85 29.56 13.12
CA VAL A 315 -17.38 28.16 13.18
C VAL A 315 -18.07 27.25 12.15
N PRO A 316 -19.41 27.26 12.00
CA PRO A 316 -20.09 26.55 10.93
C PRO A 316 -19.63 26.99 9.54
N ALA A 317 -19.43 28.29 9.30
CA ALA A 317 -18.93 28.80 8.03
C ALA A 317 -17.50 28.31 7.72
N LEU A 318 -16.59 28.38 8.70
CA LEU A 318 -15.23 27.87 8.55
C LEU A 318 -15.24 26.36 8.25
N LEU A 319 -16.01 25.59 9.00
CA LEU A 319 -16.15 24.16 8.74
C LEU A 319 -16.71 23.91 7.33
N GLY A 320 -17.74 24.67 6.92
CA GLY A 320 -18.32 24.59 5.57
C GLY A 320 -17.27 24.81 4.48
N ILE A 321 -16.45 25.86 4.62
CA ILE A 321 -15.36 26.15 3.68
C ILE A 321 -14.34 25.00 3.64
N LEU A 322 -13.94 24.46 4.79
CA LEU A 322 -12.99 23.35 4.85
C LEU A 322 -13.56 22.05 4.30
N LEU A 323 -14.88 21.86 4.32
CA LEU A 323 -15.54 20.68 3.72
C LEU A 323 -15.67 20.80 2.19
N LEU A 324 -15.66 22.02 1.65
CA LEU A 324 -15.66 22.23 0.19
C LEU A 324 -14.36 21.71 -0.47
N LEU A 325 -13.24 21.70 0.23
CA LEU A 325 -11.96 21.25 -0.31
C LEU A 325 -12.02 19.76 -0.72
N PRO A 326 -12.27 18.81 0.21
CA PRO A 326 -12.39 17.40 -0.18
C PRO A 326 -13.58 17.14 -1.11
N LEU A 327 -14.71 17.85 -0.96
CA LEU A 327 -15.86 17.70 -1.86
C LEU A 327 -15.50 18.06 -3.30
N ARG A 328 -14.81 19.18 -3.53
CA ARG A 328 -14.31 19.56 -4.85
C ARG A 328 -13.43 18.46 -5.45
N PHE A 329 -12.50 17.94 -4.64
CA PHE A 329 -11.62 16.85 -5.11
C PHE A 329 -12.44 15.60 -5.46
N MET A 330 -13.40 15.20 -4.63
CA MET A 330 -14.23 14.02 -4.89
C MET A 330 -14.99 14.13 -6.22
N ILE A 331 -15.57 15.30 -6.50
CA ILE A 331 -16.28 15.55 -7.77
C ILE A 331 -15.32 15.49 -8.96
N ALA A 332 -14.14 16.10 -8.85
CA ALA A 332 -13.17 16.17 -9.94
C ALA A 332 -12.42 14.85 -10.17
N ALA A 333 -12.24 14.05 -9.12
CA ALA A 333 -11.44 12.81 -9.16
C ALA A 333 -12.27 11.56 -9.42
N HIS A 334 -13.60 11.65 -9.38
CA HIS A 334 -14.48 10.48 -9.55
C HIS A 334 -14.15 9.69 -10.83
N PRO A 335 -13.97 8.36 -10.76
CA PRO A 335 -14.14 7.42 -9.61
C PRO A 335 -12.83 7.11 -8.85
N ASN A 336 -11.87 8.03 -8.82
CA ASN A 336 -10.53 7.81 -8.25
C ASN A 336 -10.29 8.56 -6.94
N GLU A 337 -11.31 8.72 -6.08
CA GLU A 337 -11.24 9.51 -4.84
C GLU A 337 -10.22 8.95 -3.84
N TYR A 338 -9.93 7.65 -3.88
CA TYR A 338 -8.94 7.00 -3.02
C TYR A 338 -7.50 7.50 -3.21
N ILE A 339 -7.22 8.26 -4.31
CA ILE A 339 -5.91 8.86 -4.58
C ILE A 339 -5.72 10.22 -3.86
N TYR A 340 -6.65 10.60 -3.00
CA TYR A 340 -6.64 11.90 -2.32
C TYR A 340 -5.38 12.14 -1.47
N PHE A 341 -4.82 13.33 -1.64
CA PHE A 341 -3.85 13.95 -0.76
C PHE A 341 -4.38 15.32 -0.37
N ASN A 342 -4.32 15.68 0.91
CA ASN A 342 -4.86 16.96 1.36
C ASN A 342 -4.03 18.16 0.88
N GLU A 343 -4.63 19.33 0.95
CA GLU A 343 -4.06 20.57 0.42
C GLU A 343 -2.82 21.03 1.22
N LEU A 344 -2.71 20.67 2.53
CA LEU A 344 -1.51 20.95 3.33
C LEU A 344 -0.28 20.19 2.81
N SER A 345 -0.49 18.99 2.28
CA SER A 345 0.56 18.21 1.64
C SER A 345 0.85 18.64 0.20
N GLY A 346 0.10 19.62 -0.33
CA GLY A 346 0.20 20.10 -1.71
C GLY A 346 -0.64 19.31 -2.72
N GLY A 347 -1.57 18.47 -2.22
CA GLY A 347 -2.46 17.65 -3.06
C GLY A 347 -1.73 16.60 -3.88
N ILE A 348 -2.45 16.00 -4.84
CA ILE A 348 -1.89 14.96 -5.72
C ILE A 348 -0.73 15.49 -6.59
N LYS A 349 -0.71 16.77 -6.93
CA LYS A 349 0.35 17.37 -7.76
C LYS A 349 1.73 17.26 -7.11
N LYS A 350 1.81 17.55 -5.79
CA LYS A 350 3.06 17.41 -5.03
C LYS A 350 3.36 15.97 -4.67
N ALA A 351 2.33 15.13 -4.54
CA ALA A 351 2.50 13.71 -4.25
C ALA A 351 2.98 12.89 -5.46
N TYR A 352 2.80 13.42 -6.69
CA TYR A 352 3.17 12.73 -7.91
C TYR A 352 4.68 12.54 -8.04
N GLY A 353 5.10 11.29 -8.26
CA GLY A 353 6.51 10.90 -8.24
C GLY A 353 7.14 10.87 -6.84
N GLU A 354 6.40 11.25 -5.77
CA GLU A 354 6.85 11.13 -4.38
C GLU A 354 6.19 9.97 -3.65
N TYR A 355 4.91 9.69 -3.97
CA TYR A 355 4.09 8.67 -3.31
C TYR A 355 3.30 7.87 -4.33
N GLU A 356 2.90 6.65 -3.96
CA GLU A 356 2.01 5.84 -4.78
C GLU A 356 0.64 6.52 -4.95
N THR A 357 0.08 6.42 -6.16
CA THR A 357 -1.20 7.03 -6.53
C THR A 357 -2.26 5.97 -6.86
N ASP A 358 -2.31 5.47 -8.10
CA ASP A 358 -3.34 4.51 -8.56
C ASP A 358 -2.99 3.05 -8.20
N TYR A 359 -2.98 2.71 -6.90
CA TYR A 359 -2.69 1.35 -6.46
C TYR A 359 -3.84 0.34 -6.65
N TRP A 360 -5.07 0.81 -6.88
CA TRP A 360 -6.20 -0.04 -7.26
C TRP A 360 -6.35 -0.23 -8.77
N MET A 361 -5.54 0.46 -9.57
CA MET A 361 -5.53 0.31 -11.04
C MET A 361 -6.86 0.68 -11.71
N ASN A 362 -7.65 1.58 -11.11
CA ASN A 362 -8.96 1.98 -11.64
C ASN A 362 -8.85 2.61 -13.02
N SER A 363 -7.75 3.32 -13.31
CA SER A 363 -7.50 3.93 -14.61
C SER A 363 -7.46 2.90 -15.76
N MET A 364 -7.15 1.64 -15.46
CA MET A 364 -7.06 0.58 -16.49
C MET A 364 -8.41 0.26 -17.13
N LYS A 365 -9.52 0.40 -16.40
CA LYS A 365 -10.88 0.25 -16.97
C LYS A 365 -11.12 1.26 -18.10
N GLU A 366 -10.90 2.54 -17.82
CA GLU A 366 -11.10 3.62 -18.79
C GLU A 366 -10.19 3.44 -20.00
N LEU A 367 -8.89 3.19 -19.78
CA LEU A 367 -7.93 2.99 -20.87
C LEU A 367 -8.28 1.80 -21.75
N SER A 368 -8.68 0.67 -21.16
CA SER A 368 -9.07 -0.54 -21.89
C SER A 368 -10.32 -0.30 -22.73
N LEU A 369 -11.37 0.27 -22.13
CA LEU A 369 -12.62 0.56 -22.83
C LEU A 369 -12.44 1.64 -23.92
N TRP A 370 -11.58 2.62 -23.69
CA TRP A 370 -11.24 3.63 -24.69
C TRP A 370 -10.55 2.98 -25.90
N LEU A 371 -9.57 2.09 -25.68
CA LEU A 371 -8.88 1.40 -26.77
C LEU A 371 -9.84 0.50 -27.57
N ILE A 372 -10.69 -0.27 -26.89
CA ILE A 372 -11.72 -1.10 -27.53
C ILE A 372 -12.66 -0.27 -28.44
N LYS A 373 -13.03 0.93 -27.95
CA LYS A 373 -13.93 1.82 -28.67
C LYS A 373 -13.29 2.53 -29.86
N ASN A 374 -11.97 2.77 -29.84
CA ASN A 374 -11.30 3.68 -30.78
C ASN A 374 -10.34 2.99 -31.77
N ASP A 375 -9.90 1.75 -31.52
CA ASP A 375 -9.05 1.01 -32.47
C ASP A 375 -9.90 0.27 -33.50
N GLU A 376 -9.73 0.60 -34.79
CA GLU A 376 -10.48 -0.02 -35.90
C GLU A 376 -10.11 -1.49 -36.13
N ARG A 377 -8.87 -1.91 -35.82
CA ARG A 377 -8.44 -3.31 -35.93
C ARG A 377 -9.17 -4.18 -34.93
N ILE A 378 -9.29 -3.68 -33.67
CA ILE A 378 -10.04 -4.38 -32.62
C ILE A 378 -11.50 -4.55 -33.02
N LYS A 379 -12.13 -3.49 -33.55
CA LYS A 379 -13.52 -3.54 -34.02
C LYS A 379 -13.73 -4.51 -35.19
N LYS A 380 -12.74 -4.63 -36.07
CA LYS A 380 -12.79 -5.59 -37.20
C LYS A 380 -12.47 -7.03 -36.78
N GLY A 381 -12.14 -7.29 -35.51
CA GLY A 381 -11.78 -8.62 -35.02
C GLY A 381 -10.34 -9.04 -35.35
N GLU A 382 -9.49 -8.10 -35.79
CA GLU A 382 -8.08 -8.37 -36.05
C GLU A 382 -7.33 -8.63 -34.75
N GLN A 383 -6.30 -9.46 -34.80
CA GLN A 383 -5.48 -9.75 -33.61
C GLN A 383 -4.62 -8.54 -33.24
N VAL A 384 -4.78 -8.05 -32.01
CA VAL A 384 -4.00 -6.96 -31.42
C VAL A 384 -3.32 -7.45 -30.15
N ILE A 385 -2.07 -7.03 -29.93
CA ILE A 385 -1.28 -7.37 -28.73
C ILE A 385 -1.15 -6.14 -27.85
N VAL A 386 -1.60 -6.27 -26.61
CA VAL A 386 -1.53 -5.23 -25.57
C VAL A 386 -0.60 -5.71 -24.47
N CYS A 387 0.45 -4.93 -24.18
CA CYS A 387 1.26 -5.11 -22.98
C CYS A 387 0.79 -4.20 -21.85
N THR A 388 0.95 -4.63 -20.60
CA THR A 388 0.57 -3.82 -19.43
C THR A 388 1.38 -4.20 -18.18
N ASN A 389 1.60 -3.22 -17.28
CA ASN A 389 2.10 -3.48 -15.93
C ASN A 389 0.98 -3.81 -14.91
N SER A 390 -0.28 -3.94 -15.38
CA SER A 390 -1.49 -4.18 -14.55
C SER A 390 -2.37 -5.23 -15.21
N ILE A 391 -1.91 -6.49 -15.20
CA ILE A 391 -2.46 -7.57 -16.04
C ILE A 391 -3.93 -7.87 -15.74
N ASP A 392 -4.34 -8.04 -14.48
CA ASP A 392 -5.65 -8.57 -14.11
C ASP A 392 -6.82 -7.70 -14.59
N PRO A 393 -6.85 -6.37 -14.30
CA PRO A 393 -7.96 -5.54 -14.77
C PRO A 393 -7.96 -5.40 -16.30
N VAL A 394 -6.80 -5.26 -16.93
CA VAL A 394 -6.70 -5.11 -18.39
C VAL A 394 -7.20 -6.38 -19.08
N LYS A 395 -6.75 -7.55 -18.65
CA LYS A 395 -7.16 -8.85 -19.17
C LYS A 395 -8.68 -9.04 -19.05
N HIS A 396 -9.26 -8.72 -17.89
CA HIS A 396 -10.70 -8.83 -17.65
C HIS A 396 -11.53 -8.06 -18.69
N TYR A 397 -11.19 -6.79 -18.95
CA TYR A 397 -11.97 -5.98 -19.90
C TYR A 397 -11.81 -6.44 -21.35
N PHE A 398 -10.61 -6.83 -21.77
CA PHE A 398 -10.38 -7.33 -23.12
C PHE A 398 -11.03 -8.71 -23.33
N GLU A 399 -10.89 -9.65 -22.41
CA GLU A 399 -11.53 -10.97 -22.52
C GLU A 399 -13.07 -10.86 -22.63
N ARG A 400 -13.64 -9.87 -21.94
CA ARG A 400 -15.09 -9.66 -21.93
C ARG A 400 -15.63 -8.96 -23.17
N TYR A 401 -14.92 -7.94 -23.68
CA TYR A 401 -15.44 -7.04 -24.70
C TYR A 401 -14.69 -7.07 -26.03
N ALA A 402 -13.48 -7.65 -26.10
CA ALA A 402 -12.65 -7.75 -27.28
C ALA A 402 -11.73 -8.96 -27.22
N PRO A 403 -12.26 -10.20 -27.31
CA PRO A 403 -11.49 -11.44 -27.11
C PRO A 403 -10.42 -11.68 -28.18
N ASN A 404 -10.41 -10.92 -29.27
CA ASN A 404 -9.35 -10.89 -30.28
C ASN A 404 -8.08 -10.17 -29.82
N VAL A 405 -8.08 -9.53 -28.65
CA VAL A 405 -6.91 -8.85 -28.07
C VAL A 405 -6.15 -9.79 -27.15
N LYS A 406 -4.87 -10.00 -27.44
CA LYS A 406 -3.97 -10.74 -26.57
C LYS A 406 -3.33 -9.79 -25.56
N VAL A 407 -3.57 -10.02 -24.27
CA VAL A 407 -3.00 -9.22 -23.18
C VAL A 407 -1.78 -9.93 -22.58
N LEU A 408 -0.66 -9.21 -22.45
CA LEU A 408 0.61 -9.71 -21.91
C LEU A 408 1.07 -8.83 -20.75
N TYR A 409 1.63 -9.44 -19.72
CA TYR A 409 2.27 -8.70 -18.64
C TYR A 409 3.66 -8.23 -19.07
N ALA A 410 3.94 -6.95 -18.86
CA ALA A 410 5.27 -6.38 -18.97
C ALA A 410 5.43 -5.26 -17.94
N SER A 411 6.38 -5.40 -17.00
CA SER A 411 6.76 -4.28 -16.14
C SER A 411 7.33 -3.12 -16.99
N PHE A 412 7.35 -1.90 -16.46
CA PHE A 412 7.87 -0.75 -17.19
C PHE A 412 9.31 -0.98 -17.70
N LYS A 413 10.16 -1.56 -16.86
CA LYS A 413 11.55 -1.93 -17.20
C LYS A 413 11.65 -3.00 -18.30
N ASN A 414 10.63 -3.85 -18.46
CA ASN A 414 10.65 -4.97 -19.42
C ASN A 414 9.71 -4.72 -20.62
N ARG A 415 9.16 -3.51 -20.77
CA ARG A 415 8.14 -3.21 -21.78
C ARG A 415 8.56 -3.55 -23.20
N TYR A 416 9.83 -3.42 -23.55
CA TYR A 416 10.36 -3.72 -24.89
C TYR A 416 10.91 -5.15 -25.08
N LYS A 417 10.77 -6.05 -24.10
CA LYS A 417 11.20 -7.45 -24.28
C LYS A 417 10.24 -8.28 -25.15
N GLN A 418 9.04 -7.76 -25.39
CA GLN A 418 8.00 -8.42 -26.20
C GLN A 418 7.52 -7.43 -27.27
N LYS A 419 7.14 -7.96 -28.44
CA LYS A 419 6.50 -7.15 -29.48
C LYS A 419 5.03 -6.95 -29.10
N ALA A 420 4.57 -5.71 -29.12
CA ALA A 420 3.18 -5.33 -28.83
C ALA A 420 2.73 -4.20 -29.74
N ASP A 421 1.42 -3.97 -29.82
CA ASP A 421 0.82 -2.82 -30.53
C ASP A 421 0.62 -1.65 -29.58
N TYR A 422 0.27 -1.94 -28.32
CA TYR A 422 -0.04 -0.96 -27.30
C TYR A 422 0.57 -1.32 -25.95
N TYR A 423 0.84 -0.27 -25.14
CA TYR A 423 1.26 -0.40 -23.76
C TYR A 423 0.33 0.40 -22.83
N LEU A 424 -0.38 -0.28 -21.93
CA LEU A 424 -1.20 0.33 -20.88
C LEU A 424 -0.40 0.31 -19.58
N SER A 425 -0.27 1.45 -18.91
CA SER A 425 0.54 1.54 -17.69
C SER A 425 0.02 2.55 -16.68
N ILE A 426 0.30 2.24 -15.42
CA ILE A 426 0.17 3.14 -14.26
C ILE A 426 1.56 3.47 -13.72
N PRO A 427 1.72 4.58 -12.96
CA PRO A 427 3.03 4.95 -12.39
C PRO A 427 3.51 4.04 -11.26
N ARG A 428 2.68 3.10 -10.82
CA ARG A 428 3.06 2.16 -9.76
C ARG A 428 4.26 1.30 -10.18
N PHE A 429 5.21 1.12 -9.28
CA PHE A 429 6.47 0.40 -9.49
C PHE A 429 7.41 1.04 -10.54
N ILE A 430 7.20 2.31 -10.87
CA ILE A 430 8.09 3.09 -11.71
C ILE A 430 8.95 3.98 -10.80
N ASP A 431 10.21 4.12 -11.18
CA ASP A 431 11.15 4.94 -10.43
C ASP A 431 10.72 6.42 -10.41
N SER A 432 10.95 7.09 -9.27
CA SER A 432 10.59 8.49 -9.06
C SER A 432 11.18 9.43 -10.11
N ASP A 433 12.46 9.25 -10.41
CA ASP A 433 13.16 10.12 -11.38
C ASP A 433 12.55 9.96 -12.78
N LEU A 434 12.17 8.72 -13.16
CA LEU A 434 11.53 8.46 -14.47
C LEU A 434 10.12 9.06 -14.59
N ILE A 435 9.39 9.15 -13.46
CA ILE A 435 8.09 9.84 -13.43
C ILE A 435 8.29 11.35 -13.53
N LYS A 436 9.22 11.92 -12.75
CA LYS A 436 9.46 13.37 -12.64
C LYS A 436 10.07 13.97 -13.87
N ASN A 437 10.99 13.26 -14.54
CA ASN A 437 11.64 13.75 -15.76
C ASN A 437 10.79 13.52 -17.03
N GLY A 438 9.66 12.82 -16.92
CA GLY A 438 8.75 12.51 -18.03
C GLY A 438 9.23 11.39 -18.95
N SER A 439 10.06 10.44 -18.45
CA SER A 439 10.30 9.17 -19.14
C SER A 439 9.05 8.28 -19.07
N TRP A 440 8.23 8.44 -18.02
CA TRP A 440 6.88 7.92 -17.99
C TRP A 440 5.86 9.07 -18.14
N PRO A 441 4.84 8.91 -18.98
CA PRO A 441 4.56 7.78 -19.89
C PRO A 441 5.57 7.71 -21.04
N PRO A 442 5.70 6.51 -21.67
CA PRO A 442 6.51 6.39 -22.89
C PRO A 442 6.03 7.34 -23.98
N GLN A 443 6.92 7.70 -24.89
CA GLN A 443 6.56 8.50 -26.08
C GLN A 443 5.39 7.86 -26.83
N GLU A 444 4.64 8.68 -27.60
CA GLU A 444 3.46 8.30 -28.37
C GLU A 444 2.25 7.96 -27.50
N LEU A 445 2.06 8.76 -26.46
CA LEU A 445 0.84 8.76 -25.66
C LEU A 445 -0.39 9.00 -26.56
N ILE A 446 -1.35 8.08 -26.51
CA ILE A 446 -2.61 8.17 -27.27
C ILE A 446 -3.74 8.68 -26.38
N HIS A 447 -3.82 8.14 -25.17
CA HIS A 447 -4.84 8.49 -24.19
C HIS A 447 -4.30 8.41 -22.77
N SER A 448 -4.90 9.18 -21.87
CA SER A 448 -4.48 9.18 -20.46
C SER A 448 -5.65 9.45 -19.52
N VAL A 449 -5.61 8.83 -18.37
CA VAL A 449 -6.51 9.13 -17.24
C VAL A 449 -5.80 10.10 -16.30
N LYS A 450 -6.49 11.20 -15.96
CA LYS A 450 -5.94 12.26 -15.10
C LYS A 450 -6.85 12.50 -13.88
N VAL A 451 -6.23 12.74 -12.74
CA VAL A 451 -6.89 13.15 -11.49
C VAL A 451 -6.32 14.49 -11.08
N ASP A 452 -7.16 15.51 -10.96
CA ASP A 452 -6.77 16.92 -10.70
C ASP A 452 -5.59 17.41 -11.58
N GLY A 453 -5.61 16.99 -12.86
CA GLY A 453 -4.60 17.33 -13.86
C GLY A 453 -3.34 16.45 -13.83
N VAL A 454 -3.20 15.54 -12.88
CA VAL A 454 -2.07 14.61 -12.76
C VAL A 454 -2.41 13.30 -13.45
N MET A 455 -1.51 12.80 -14.29
CA MET A 455 -1.68 11.53 -15.00
C MET A 455 -1.52 10.36 -14.06
N VAL A 456 -2.53 9.47 -14.00
CA VAL A 456 -2.54 8.27 -13.17
C VAL A 456 -2.59 6.99 -13.99
N GLY A 457 -2.88 7.09 -15.28
CA GLY A 457 -2.84 5.98 -16.21
C GLY A 457 -2.56 6.45 -17.63
N ALA A 458 -1.82 5.69 -18.40
CA ALA A 458 -1.37 6.01 -19.76
C ALA A 458 -1.60 4.84 -20.72
N LEU A 459 -2.11 5.16 -21.91
CA LEU A 459 -2.17 4.30 -23.08
C LEU A 459 -1.23 4.85 -24.12
N SER A 460 -0.17 4.13 -24.44
CA SER A 460 0.82 4.49 -25.46
C SER A 460 0.78 3.51 -26.62
N LYS A 461 1.02 4.01 -27.85
CA LYS A 461 1.28 3.14 -28.98
C LYS A 461 2.68 2.57 -28.87
N TYR A 462 2.84 1.30 -29.17
CA TYR A 462 4.14 0.64 -29.10
C TYR A 462 4.90 0.86 -30.42
N MET A 463 5.73 1.90 -30.47
CA MET A 463 6.43 2.30 -31.71
C MET A 463 7.95 2.13 -31.65
N ASP A 464 8.53 1.81 -30.49
CA ASP A 464 9.98 1.62 -30.39
C ASP A 464 10.40 0.21 -30.81
N THR A 465 10.44 0.02 -32.12
CA THR A 465 10.95 -1.21 -32.73
C THR A 465 12.48 -1.32 -32.61
N LEU A 466 13.20 -0.20 -32.42
CA LEU A 466 14.66 -0.18 -32.33
C LEU A 466 15.14 -0.77 -31.00
N THR A 467 14.56 -0.36 -29.86
CA THR A 467 14.92 -0.97 -28.58
C THR A 467 14.62 -2.47 -28.58
N TYR A 468 13.46 -2.89 -29.11
CA TYR A 468 13.13 -4.31 -29.25
C TYR A 468 14.15 -5.07 -30.14
N ALA A 469 14.53 -4.50 -31.29
CA ALA A 469 15.52 -5.09 -32.18
C ALA A 469 16.90 -5.18 -31.53
N GLY A 470 17.31 -4.15 -30.79
CA GLY A 470 18.55 -4.15 -30.01
C GLY A 470 18.58 -5.26 -28.96
N LEU A 471 17.51 -5.41 -28.18
CA LEU A 471 17.39 -6.49 -27.18
C LEU A 471 17.44 -7.89 -27.81
N ASN A 472 16.86 -8.08 -29.01
CA ASN A 472 16.96 -9.33 -29.73
C ASN A 472 18.36 -9.59 -30.29
N SER A 473 19.07 -8.54 -30.75
CA SER A 473 20.47 -8.67 -31.20
C SER A 473 21.41 -9.07 -30.06
N LEU A 474 21.12 -8.64 -28.82
CA LEU A 474 21.86 -9.12 -27.64
C LEU A 474 21.66 -10.62 -27.40
N LYS A 475 20.45 -11.15 -27.63
CA LYS A 475 20.20 -12.61 -27.50
C LYS A 475 21.01 -13.45 -28.48
N THR A 476 21.32 -12.88 -29.63
CA THR A 476 22.17 -13.51 -30.65
C THR A 476 23.65 -13.12 -30.56
N MET A 477 24.07 -12.51 -29.45
CA MET A 477 25.44 -12.04 -29.18
C MET A 477 25.99 -11.03 -30.20
N ASN A 478 25.13 -10.37 -30.98
CA ASN A 478 25.56 -9.38 -31.97
C ASN A 478 25.62 -7.97 -31.35
N LEU A 479 26.70 -7.71 -30.58
CA LEU A 479 26.90 -6.45 -29.84
C LEU A 479 26.96 -5.22 -30.75
N ASN A 480 27.58 -5.33 -31.94
CA ASN A 480 27.68 -4.20 -32.87
C ASN A 480 26.31 -3.76 -33.40
N GLN A 481 25.48 -4.71 -33.78
CA GLN A 481 24.13 -4.44 -34.26
C GLN A 481 23.23 -3.94 -33.12
N ALA A 482 23.31 -4.54 -31.94
CA ALA A 482 22.59 -4.09 -30.75
C ALA A 482 22.90 -2.64 -30.43
N LYS A 483 24.19 -2.26 -30.39
CA LYS A 483 24.64 -0.88 -30.16
C LYS A 483 24.04 0.10 -31.17
N GLN A 484 24.02 -0.26 -32.46
CA GLN A 484 23.43 0.63 -33.50
C GLN A 484 21.93 0.85 -33.27
N TYR A 485 21.19 -0.21 -32.94
CA TYR A 485 19.78 -0.10 -32.65
C TYR A 485 19.52 0.76 -31.41
N PHE A 486 20.26 0.56 -30.31
CA PHE A 486 20.09 1.37 -29.11
C PHE A 486 20.50 2.84 -29.32
N LEU A 487 21.55 3.08 -30.09
CA LEU A 487 21.92 4.46 -30.46
C LEU A 487 20.81 5.13 -31.26
N GLY A 488 20.22 4.45 -32.25
CA GLY A 488 19.07 4.96 -32.99
C GLY A 488 17.85 5.21 -32.08
N ALA A 489 17.58 4.30 -31.12
CA ALA A 489 16.48 4.45 -30.17
C ALA A 489 16.68 5.67 -29.26
N VAL A 490 17.86 5.88 -28.68
CA VAL A 490 18.19 7.02 -27.83
C VAL A 490 18.21 8.35 -28.62
N THR A 491 18.61 8.31 -29.88
CA THR A 491 18.55 9.50 -30.76
C THR A 491 17.10 9.90 -31.02
N ARG A 492 16.20 8.93 -31.17
CA ARG A 492 14.78 9.17 -31.40
C ARG A 492 14.07 9.60 -30.09
N ASP A 493 14.41 8.95 -28.98
CA ASP A 493 13.88 9.24 -27.65
C ASP A 493 15.01 9.26 -26.62
N SER A 494 15.51 10.45 -26.30
CA SER A 494 16.58 10.65 -25.32
C SER A 494 16.18 10.29 -23.88
N LYS A 495 14.89 10.08 -23.63
CA LYS A 495 14.35 9.67 -22.32
C LYS A 495 14.08 8.16 -22.21
N ASN A 496 14.39 7.39 -23.24
CA ASN A 496 14.27 5.95 -23.22
C ASN A 496 15.38 5.33 -22.36
N GLU A 497 15.10 5.17 -21.07
CA GLU A 497 16.05 4.66 -20.08
C GLU A 497 16.54 3.26 -20.37
N ILE A 498 15.71 2.40 -21.01
CA ILE A 498 16.10 1.05 -21.37
C ILE A 498 17.14 1.06 -22.49
N ALA A 499 16.85 1.78 -23.57
CA ALA A 499 17.79 1.91 -24.69
C ALA A 499 19.11 2.54 -24.23
N LEU A 500 19.05 3.54 -23.34
CA LEU A 500 20.22 4.20 -22.78
C LEU A 500 21.05 3.25 -21.90
N THR A 501 20.42 2.50 -21.01
CA THR A 501 21.09 1.48 -20.19
C THR A 501 21.79 0.43 -21.06
N GLU A 502 21.08 -0.10 -22.06
CA GLU A 502 21.63 -1.16 -22.91
C GLU A 502 22.70 -0.62 -23.88
N LEU A 503 22.64 0.64 -24.28
CA LEU A 503 23.70 1.30 -25.03
C LEU A 503 24.97 1.41 -24.20
N ILE A 504 24.86 1.84 -22.94
CA ILE A 504 25.98 1.92 -22.00
C ILE A 504 26.60 0.52 -21.81
N ASN A 505 25.76 -0.49 -21.53
CA ASN A 505 26.20 -1.88 -21.36
C ASN A 505 26.89 -2.43 -22.62
N SER A 506 26.39 -2.09 -23.80
CA SER A 506 27.01 -2.48 -25.07
C SER A 506 28.42 -1.90 -25.21
N TYR A 507 28.61 -0.61 -24.90
CA TYR A 507 29.95 0.00 -24.90
C TYR A 507 30.88 -0.57 -23.84
N ILE A 508 30.37 -0.89 -22.63
CA ILE A 508 31.15 -1.57 -21.58
C ILE A 508 31.63 -2.95 -22.07
N ASN A 509 30.73 -3.73 -22.68
CA ASN A 509 31.06 -5.08 -23.17
C ASN A 509 32.03 -5.06 -24.38
N MET A 510 32.07 -3.94 -25.11
CA MET A 510 33.02 -3.72 -26.21
C MET A 510 34.33 -3.04 -25.75
N ASP A 511 34.54 -2.91 -24.43
CA ASP A 511 35.65 -2.22 -23.78
C ASP A 511 35.85 -0.75 -24.24
N SER A 512 34.80 -0.14 -24.77
CA SER A 512 34.78 1.26 -25.21
C SER A 512 34.40 2.17 -24.04
N LEU A 513 35.22 2.16 -22.98
CA LEU A 513 34.90 2.78 -21.67
C LEU A 513 34.72 4.31 -21.75
N ALA A 514 35.42 5.00 -22.65
CA ALA A 514 35.26 6.45 -22.83
C ALA A 514 33.84 6.80 -23.31
N GLN A 515 33.33 6.08 -24.32
CA GLN A 515 31.98 6.25 -24.83
C GLN A 515 30.93 5.82 -23.80
N ALA A 516 31.16 4.67 -23.13
CA ALA A 516 30.29 4.23 -22.05
C ALA A 516 30.12 5.30 -20.98
N ASN A 517 31.23 5.98 -20.60
CA ASN A 517 31.22 7.03 -19.60
C ASN A 517 30.37 8.24 -20.03
N VAL A 518 30.50 8.70 -21.27
CA VAL A 518 29.69 9.82 -21.80
C VAL A 518 28.19 9.51 -21.73
N TRP A 519 27.79 8.30 -22.11
CA TRP A 519 26.39 7.89 -22.06
C TRP A 519 25.89 7.65 -20.64
N ALA A 520 26.73 7.14 -19.73
CA ALA A 520 26.39 6.99 -18.32
C ALA A 520 26.16 8.36 -17.65
N ASP A 521 26.98 9.37 -17.98
CA ASP A 521 26.78 10.73 -17.48
C ASP A 521 25.48 11.37 -18.00
N LYS A 522 25.09 11.10 -19.25
CA LYS A 522 23.77 11.51 -19.79
C LYS A 522 22.63 10.78 -19.05
N GLY A 523 22.78 9.50 -18.76
CA GLY A 523 21.81 8.73 -17.98
C GLY A 523 21.63 9.29 -16.58
N LEU A 524 22.72 9.57 -15.88
CA LEU A 524 22.69 10.15 -14.52
C LEU A 524 22.16 11.59 -14.52
N ALA A 525 22.37 12.36 -15.58
CA ALA A 525 21.74 13.68 -15.73
C ALA A 525 20.22 13.57 -15.95
N LEU A 526 19.75 12.51 -16.62
CA LEU A 526 18.32 12.23 -16.80
C LEU A 526 17.66 11.73 -15.51
N ALA A 527 18.28 10.75 -14.82
CA ALA A 527 17.76 10.10 -13.63
C ALA A 527 18.91 9.80 -12.64
N PRO A 528 19.21 10.76 -11.73
CA PRO A 528 20.39 10.67 -10.84
C PRO A 528 20.37 9.49 -9.85
N ASN A 529 19.18 9.01 -9.50
CA ASN A 529 19.00 7.90 -8.55
C ASN A 529 18.57 6.59 -9.22
N TYR A 530 18.62 6.53 -10.55
CA TYR A 530 18.23 5.31 -11.26
C TYR A 530 19.32 4.24 -11.14
N GLU A 531 18.97 3.12 -10.50
CA GLU A 531 19.91 2.06 -10.11
C GLU A 531 20.79 1.57 -11.27
N ASP A 532 20.22 1.40 -12.47
CA ASP A 532 20.96 0.86 -13.61
C ASP A 532 22.04 1.83 -14.12
N PHE A 533 21.81 3.15 -14.04
CA PHE A 533 22.81 4.14 -14.41
C PHE A 533 23.93 4.24 -13.38
N LEU A 534 23.58 4.18 -12.09
CA LEU A 534 24.56 4.16 -10.99
C LEU A 534 25.46 2.92 -11.09
N LEU A 535 24.88 1.74 -11.30
CA LEU A 535 25.63 0.49 -11.49
C LEU A 535 26.54 0.55 -12.70
N ALA A 536 26.04 1.01 -13.84
CA ALA A 536 26.83 1.15 -15.05
C ALA A 536 28.02 2.09 -14.85
N LYS A 537 27.81 3.24 -14.18
CA LYS A 537 28.89 4.19 -13.86
C LYS A 537 29.92 3.56 -12.93
N GLY A 538 29.48 2.89 -11.86
CA GLY A 538 30.35 2.14 -10.97
C GLY A 538 31.20 1.10 -11.69
N LEU A 539 30.58 0.32 -12.59
CA LEU A 539 31.27 -0.72 -13.38
C LEU A 539 32.32 -0.12 -14.34
N ILE A 540 31.99 1.00 -15.00
CA ILE A 540 32.95 1.73 -15.84
C ILE A 540 34.19 2.13 -15.02
N LEU A 541 33.99 2.71 -13.85
CA LEU A 541 35.07 3.17 -12.98
C LEU A 541 35.91 2.00 -12.43
N ILE A 542 35.28 0.86 -12.10
CA ILE A 542 36.02 -0.37 -11.73
C ILE A 542 36.94 -0.80 -12.87
N ARG A 543 36.43 -0.87 -14.10
CA ARG A 543 37.23 -1.28 -15.27
C ARG A 543 38.35 -0.26 -15.63
N GLN A 544 38.19 1.01 -15.27
CA GLN A 544 39.19 2.05 -15.42
C GLN A 544 40.22 2.07 -14.27
N GLY A 545 40.08 1.19 -13.26
CA GLY A 545 40.95 1.14 -12.08
C GLY A 545 40.65 2.21 -11.02
N ASN A 546 39.61 3.03 -11.22
CA ASN A 546 39.20 4.04 -10.24
C ASN A 546 38.25 3.43 -9.18
N ILE A 547 38.80 2.58 -8.34
CA ILE A 547 38.04 1.82 -7.31
C ILE A 547 37.35 2.74 -6.32
N ARG A 548 38.01 3.85 -5.91
CA ARG A 548 37.42 4.80 -4.96
C ARG A 548 36.20 5.51 -5.54
N GLY A 549 36.30 6.01 -6.76
CA GLY A 549 35.16 6.65 -7.42
C GLY A 549 34.01 5.67 -7.72
N ALA A 550 34.33 4.41 -8.01
CA ALA A 550 33.32 3.36 -8.20
C ALA A 550 32.51 3.09 -6.96
N TYR A 551 33.17 3.08 -5.79
CA TYR A 551 32.53 2.82 -4.50
C TYR A 551 31.37 3.79 -4.23
N ASP A 552 31.53 5.06 -4.51
CA ASP A 552 30.51 6.09 -4.25
C ASP A 552 29.20 5.78 -4.99
N TYR A 553 29.26 5.40 -6.27
CA TYR A 553 28.09 5.04 -7.07
C TYR A 553 27.48 3.70 -6.64
N ILE A 554 28.30 2.70 -6.35
CA ILE A 554 27.84 1.39 -5.89
C ILE A 554 27.19 1.50 -4.50
N ASP A 555 27.76 2.25 -3.59
CA ASP A 555 27.22 2.50 -2.25
C ASP A 555 25.88 3.28 -2.30
N GLN A 556 25.78 4.27 -3.21
CA GLN A 556 24.53 4.96 -3.46
C GLN A 556 23.44 3.98 -3.95
N CYS A 557 23.78 3.08 -4.87
CA CYS A 557 22.87 2.05 -5.34
C CYS A 557 22.43 1.10 -4.22
N LYS A 558 23.35 0.67 -3.33
CA LYS A 558 23.04 -0.14 -2.14
C LYS A 558 22.08 0.58 -1.18
N LYS A 559 22.28 1.89 -0.99
CA LYS A 559 21.40 2.73 -0.13
C LYS A 559 20.00 2.89 -0.71
N LEU A 560 19.87 2.98 -2.03
CA LEU A 560 18.60 3.09 -2.72
C LEU A 560 17.83 1.76 -2.73
N ASN A 561 18.55 0.64 -2.84
CA ASN A 561 17.95 -0.69 -2.89
C ASN A 561 18.80 -1.71 -2.16
N LYS A 562 18.43 -2.00 -0.90
CA LYS A 562 19.12 -2.97 -0.05
C LYS A 562 19.00 -4.42 -0.53
N ARG A 563 18.28 -4.66 -1.63
CA ARG A 563 18.13 -5.96 -2.28
C ARG A 563 18.72 -5.99 -3.69
N ASN A 564 19.55 -5.01 -4.05
CA ASN A 564 20.23 -5.00 -5.33
C ASN A 564 21.44 -5.95 -5.30
N VAL A 565 21.23 -7.20 -5.68
CA VAL A 565 22.25 -8.26 -5.70
C VAL A 565 23.54 -7.82 -6.40
N THR A 566 23.39 -7.12 -7.54
CA THR A 566 24.54 -6.66 -8.35
C THR A 566 25.36 -5.58 -7.62
N ALA A 567 24.70 -4.65 -6.95
CA ALA A 567 25.39 -3.60 -6.18
C ALA A 567 26.17 -4.18 -5.00
N PHE A 568 25.57 -5.12 -4.26
CA PHE A 568 26.24 -5.80 -3.16
C PHE A 568 27.42 -6.67 -3.65
N PHE A 569 27.28 -7.34 -4.79
CA PHE A 569 28.35 -8.13 -5.39
C PHE A 569 29.57 -7.26 -5.76
N TYR A 570 29.35 -6.14 -6.47
CA TYR A 570 30.45 -5.23 -6.81
C TYR A 570 31.03 -4.52 -5.58
N SER A 571 30.20 -4.21 -4.58
CA SER A 571 30.69 -3.69 -3.31
C SER A 571 31.62 -4.69 -2.61
N ALA A 572 31.25 -5.98 -2.57
CA ALA A 572 32.10 -7.02 -2.01
C ALA A 572 33.46 -7.12 -2.74
N MET A 573 33.45 -7.03 -4.07
CA MET A 573 34.70 -6.98 -4.87
C MET A 573 35.57 -5.76 -4.52
N ILE A 574 34.96 -4.59 -4.36
CA ILE A 574 35.66 -3.36 -3.98
C ILE A 574 36.25 -3.49 -2.59
N MET A 575 35.50 -4.03 -1.62
CA MET A 575 35.95 -4.24 -0.25
C MET A 575 37.09 -5.28 -0.17
N ASP A 576 37.05 -6.36 -0.96
CA ASP A 576 38.14 -7.34 -1.08
C ASP A 576 39.42 -6.67 -1.60
N ASN A 577 39.30 -5.84 -2.65
CA ASN A 577 40.45 -5.08 -3.18
C ASN A 577 41.07 -4.14 -2.15
N GLN A 578 40.22 -3.55 -1.29
CA GLN A 578 40.67 -2.67 -0.17
C GLN A 578 41.13 -3.47 1.06
N LYS A 579 41.16 -4.79 1.00
CA LYS A 579 41.52 -5.72 2.11
C LYS A 579 40.57 -5.61 3.32
N ASN A 580 39.36 -5.06 3.12
CA ASN A 580 38.34 -5.04 4.15
C ASN A 580 37.46 -6.29 4.03
N TYR A 581 38.03 -7.43 4.39
CA TYR A 581 37.43 -8.75 4.20
C TYR A 581 36.12 -8.92 4.97
N SER A 582 36.00 -8.33 6.16
CA SER A 582 34.75 -8.41 6.94
C SER A 582 33.58 -7.76 6.20
N ALA A 583 33.75 -6.52 5.74
CA ALA A 583 32.72 -5.83 4.97
C ALA A 583 32.40 -6.52 3.63
N ALA A 584 33.44 -7.10 2.98
CA ALA A 584 33.26 -7.86 1.76
C ALA A 584 32.39 -9.10 1.99
N LEU A 585 32.60 -9.83 3.07
CA LEU A 585 31.82 -11.01 3.44
C LEU A 585 30.38 -10.66 3.85
N ASP A 586 30.18 -9.55 4.58
CA ASP A 586 28.85 -9.07 4.96
C ASP A 586 28.00 -8.73 3.71
N ASP A 587 28.61 -8.04 2.74
CA ASP A 587 27.94 -7.75 1.47
C ASP A 587 27.67 -9.03 0.66
N LEU A 588 28.63 -9.95 0.62
CA LEU A 588 28.51 -11.22 -0.10
C LEU A 588 27.46 -12.14 0.52
N GLN A 589 27.34 -12.15 1.85
CA GLN A 589 26.28 -12.88 2.53
C GLN A 589 24.89 -12.43 2.07
N ARG A 590 24.67 -11.14 1.92
CA ARG A 590 23.42 -10.58 1.39
C ARG A 590 23.15 -11.01 -0.06
N VAL A 591 24.19 -11.11 -0.89
CA VAL A 591 24.08 -11.63 -2.26
C VAL A 591 23.60 -13.07 -2.23
N ILE A 592 24.21 -13.92 -1.41
CA ILE A 592 23.90 -15.36 -1.32
C ILE A 592 22.47 -15.57 -0.76
N GLU A 593 22.07 -14.81 0.24
CA GLU A 593 20.72 -14.88 0.82
C GLU A 593 19.62 -14.56 -0.21
N GLN A 594 19.87 -13.62 -1.11
CA GLN A 594 18.90 -13.19 -2.12
C GLN A 594 19.00 -13.98 -3.43
N ALA A 595 20.17 -14.45 -3.78
CA ALA A 595 20.45 -15.18 -5.00
C ALA A 595 21.32 -16.42 -4.70
N PRO A 596 20.78 -17.45 -4.02
CA PRO A 596 21.56 -18.62 -3.58
C PRO A 596 22.18 -19.42 -4.72
N ASN A 597 21.70 -19.25 -5.96
CA ASN A 597 22.23 -19.93 -7.15
C ASN A 597 23.23 -19.07 -7.94
N PHE A 598 23.65 -17.91 -7.40
CA PHE A 598 24.58 -17.01 -8.09
C PHE A 598 26.03 -17.51 -7.89
N LYS A 599 26.48 -18.39 -8.79
CA LYS A 599 27.80 -19.06 -8.74
C LYS A 599 28.98 -18.11 -8.51
N GLN A 600 28.97 -16.94 -9.17
CA GLN A 600 30.04 -15.94 -9.06
C GLN A 600 30.20 -15.41 -7.62
N ALA A 601 29.12 -15.38 -6.83
CA ALA A 601 29.18 -14.97 -5.43
C ALA A 601 30.01 -15.96 -4.60
N TYR A 602 29.84 -17.25 -4.84
CA TYR A 602 30.62 -18.28 -4.15
C TYR A 602 32.08 -18.29 -4.59
N LEU A 603 32.35 -18.03 -5.87
CA LEU A 603 33.75 -17.88 -6.35
C LEU A 603 34.43 -16.67 -5.71
N LEU A 604 33.73 -15.54 -5.62
CA LEU A 604 34.23 -14.36 -4.91
C LEU A 604 34.44 -14.63 -3.41
N GLY A 605 33.54 -15.38 -2.78
CA GLY A 605 33.67 -15.81 -1.38
C GLY A 605 34.92 -16.66 -1.14
N ALA A 606 35.20 -17.59 -2.04
CA ALA A 606 36.43 -18.38 -1.99
C ALA A 606 37.69 -17.50 -2.09
N GLN A 607 37.68 -16.54 -3.01
CA GLN A 607 38.79 -15.56 -3.17
C GLN A 607 38.98 -14.72 -1.91
N ILE A 608 37.91 -14.14 -1.34
CA ILE A 608 37.96 -13.33 -0.12
C ILE A 608 38.51 -14.15 1.06
N MET A 609 38.05 -15.40 1.21
CA MET A 609 38.53 -16.29 2.27
C MET A 609 40.01 -16.66 2.09
N GLN A 610 40.45 -16.89 0.85
CA GLN A 610 41.85 -17.11 0.54
C GLN A 610 42.69 -15.89 0.89
N ASN A 611 42.27 -14.68 0.48
CA ASN A 611 42.96 -13.41 0.73
C ASN A 611 43.01 -13.07 2.24
N SER A 612 41.99 -13.50 3.00
CA SER A 612 41.96 -13.32 4.48
C SER A 612 42.74 -14.37 5.28
N GLY A 613 43.38 -15.33 4.60
CA GLY A 613 44.18 -16.37 5.24
C GLY A 613 43.38 -17.53 5.82
N ASN A 614 42.15 -17.80 5.30
CA ASN A 614 41.32 -18.92 5.73
C ASN A 614 41.06 -19.90 4.58
N PRO A 615 42.03 -20.76 4.23
CA PRO A 615 41.92 -21.70 3.08
C PRO A 615 40.84 -22.76 3.26
N ASP A 616 40.54 -23.17 4.49
CA ASP A 616 39.50 -24.18 4.75
C ASP A 616 38.09 -23.63 4.41
N ALA A 617 37.83 -22.38 4.77
CA ALA A 617 36.59 -21.71 4.40
C ALA A 617 36.54 -21.45 2.89
N ALA A 618 37.66 -21.09 2.26
CA ALA A 618 37.75 -20.91 0.81
C ALA A 618 37.39 -22.21 0.07
N ALA A 619 37.86 -23.37 0.54
CA ALA A 619 37.53 -24.67 -0.03
C ALA A 619 36.03 -24.98 0.05
N LYS A 620 35.35 -24.63 1.15
CA LYS A 620 33.90 -24.78 1.28
C LYS A 620 33.13 -23.92 0.27
N TYR A 621 33.48 -22.66 0.11
CA TYR A 621 32.87 -21.79 -0.90
C TYR A 621 33.06 -22.32 -2.31
N MET A 622 34.26 -22.84 -2.63
CA MET A 622 34.56 -23.47 -3.93
C MET A 622 33.74 -24.74 -4.16
N GLN A 623 33.54 -25.56 -3.12
CA GLN A 623 32.67 -26.72 -3.17
C GLN A 623 31.22 -26.35 -3.52
N TYR A 624 30.66 -25.31 -2.88
CA TYR A 624 29.32 -24.81 -3.22
C TYR A 624 29.26 -24.29 -4.66
N ALA A 625 30.25 -23.50 -5.09
CA ALA A 625 30.33 -23.01 -6.47
C ALA A 625 30.31 -24.12 -7.50
N ASN A 626 31.00 -25.24 -7.24
CA ASN A 626 31.08 -26.41 -8.13
C ASN A 626 29.78 -27.23 -8.18
N GLN A 627 28.92 -27.14 -7.15
CA GLN A 627 27.59 -27.77 -7.14
C GLN A 627 26.56 -26.98 -7.96
N LEU A 628 26.82 -25.70 -8.23
CA LEU A 628 25.96 -24.86 -9.04
C LEU A 628 26.29 -24.97 -10.53
N LYS A 629 25.26 -25.18 -11.35
CA LYS A 629 25.40 -25.31 -12.83
C LYS A 629 25.74 -23.98 -13.50
#